data_a0331ee8c3ce2d15193ca0e469778d18
#
_entry.id   a0331ee8c3ce2d15193ca0e469778d18
#
_cell.length_a   1.000
_cell.length_b   1.000
_cell.length_c   1.000
_cell.angle_alpha   90.00
_cell.angle_beta   90.00
_cell.angle_gamma   90.00
#
_symmetry.space_group_name_H-M   'P 1'
#
loop_
_entity.id
_entity.type
_entity.pdbx_description
1 polymer ?
#
loop_
_entity_poly.entity_id
_entity_poly.type
_entity_poly.pdbx_seq_one_letter_code
_entity_poly.pdbx_strand_id
1 'polypeptide(L)'
;MDNIKDKILIISPKNSNTENRFSSVYVLIYNKKGEFKEYHNNKIINSFNHSSYAEGFQNLTIKNNFFTIEENISSQPIQDKYTTFIFDKKNNSIYLHKLGFSTTYPDSNQDNSITYSSKDFGIIKFEKYDPKTVKY
;
A
#
# COMPACT_ATOMS: atom_id res chain seq x y z
N MET A 1 7.58 -11.63 8.36
CA MET A 1 8.89 -11.78 7.72
C MET A 1 9.85 -12.27 8.78
N ASP A 2 10.70 -13.18 8.43
CA ASP A 2 11.65 -13.78 9.34
C ASP A 2 13.02 -13.08 9.28
N ASN A 3 14.05 -13.67 9.89
CA ASN A 3 15.40 -13.09 9.91
C ASN A 3 16.15 -13.21 8.56
N ILE A 4 15.55 -13.82 7.55
CA ILE A 4 16.07 -13.86 6.19
C ILE A 4 15.61 -12.58 5.50
N LYS A 5 16.50 -11.96 4.73
CA LYS A 5 16.25 -10.66 4.10
C LYS A 5 15.17 -10.73 3.03
N ASP A 6 13.92 -10.66 3.44
CA ASP A 6 12.82 -10.44 2.53
C ASP A 6 12.91 -9.05 1.91
N LYS A 7 12.37 -8.87 0.72
CA LYS A 7 12.50 -7.61 -0.01
C LYS A 7 11.15 -7.12 -0.52
N ILE A 8 10.95 -5.83 -0.44
CA ILE A 8 9.84 -5.15 -1.08
C ILE A 8 10.41 -4.17 -2.08
N LEU A 9 10.01 -4.31 -3.35
CA LEU A 9 10.46 -3.46 -4.43
C LEU A 9 9.27 -2.67 -4.97
N ILE A 10 9.44 -1.36 -5.05
CA ILE A 10 8.45 -0.48 -5.66
C ILE A 10 9.08 0.13 -6.89
N ILE A 11 8.55 -0.21 -8.05
CA ILE A 11 9.09 0.23 -9.33
C ILE A 11 8.09 1.14 -10.00
N SER A 12 8.44 2.42 -10.12
CA SER A 12 7.61 3.41 -10.79
C SER A 12 7.78 3.33 -12.30
N PRO A 13 6.72 3.63 -13.09
CA PRO A 13 6.85 3.68 -14.54
C PRO A 13 7.79 4.81 -14.96
N LYS A 14 8.52 4.60 -16.06
CA LYS A 14 9.50 5.56 -16.58
C LYS A 14 8.89 6.92 -16.91
N ASN A 15 7.69 6.90 -17.51
CA ASN A 15 6.95 8.10 -17.89
C ASN A 15 5.53 7.93 -17.38
N SER A 16 5.23 8.51 -16.21
CA SER A 16 3.89 8.45 -15.64
C SER A 16 2.92 9.31 -16.43
N ASN A 17 1.81 8.72 -16.88
CA ASN A 17 0.70 9.42 -17.55
C ASN A 17 -0.61 8.69 -17.18
N THR A 18 -1.72 9.10 -17.79
CA THR A 18 -3.03 8.50 -17.48
C THR A 18 -3.11 7.01 -17.78
N GLU A 19 -2.31 6.51 -18.71
CA GLU A 19 -2.29 5.10 -19.10
C GLU A 19 -1.28 4.29 -18.28
N ASN A 20 -0.13 4.90 -17.94
CA ASN A 20 1.00 4.24 -17.29
C ASN A 20 1.30 4.91 -15.95
N ARG A 21 0.33 4.93 -15.06
CA ARG A 21 0.37 5.70 -13.81
C ARG A 21 0.64 4.88 -12.55
N PHE A 22 0.57 3.57 -12.63
CA PHE A 22 0.71 2.73 -11.45
C PHE A 22 2.12 2.16 -11.33
N SER A 23 2.64 2.20 -10.11
CA SER A 23 3.89 1.53 -9.77
C SER A 23 3.65 0.04 -9.58
N SER A 24 4.67 -0.76 -9.89
CA SER A 24 4.66 -2.19 -9.58
C SER A 24 5.22 -2.41 -8.19
N VAL A 25 4.51 -3.16 -7.36
CA VAL A 25 4.94 -3.54 -6.02
C VAL A 25 5.22 -5.03 -6.01
N TYR A 26 6.46 -5.40 -5.71
CA TYR A 26 6.90 -6.79 -5.60
C TYR A 26 7.29 -7.07 -4.16
N VAL A 27 6.81 -8.19 -3.62
CA VAL A 27 7.26 -8.71 -2.33
C VAL A 27 7.93 -10.04 -2.57
N LEU A 28 9.18 -10.16 -2.15
CA LEU A 28 10.00 -11.36 -2.33
C LEU A 28 10.25 -11.97 -0.94
N ILE A 29 9.67 -13.14 -0.71
CA ILE A 29 9.83 -13.86 0.56
C ILE A 29 10.80 -15.01 0.33
N TYR A 30 11.96 -14.94 0.98
CA TYR A 30 13.04 -15.91 0.81
C TYR A 30 12.93 -17.04 1.84
N ASN A 31 13.29 -18.26 1.43
CA ASN A 31 13.45 -19.37 2.34
C ASN A 31 14.94 -19.55 2.72
N LYS A 32 15.24 -20.53 3.60
CA LYS A 32 16.61 -20.78 4.07
C LYS A 32 17.57 -21.21 2.97
N LYS A 33 17.06 -21.71 1.84
CA LYS A 33 17.87 -22.15 0.70
C LYS A 33 18.19 -21.01 -0.27
N GLY A 34 17.69 -19.79 -0.01
CA GLY A 34 17.86 -18.66 -0.92
C GLY A 34 16.85 -18.62 -2.07
N GLU A 35 15.89 -19.54 -2.09
CA GLU A 35 14.78 -19.51 -3.02
C GLU A 35 13.75 -18.50 -2.53
N PHE A 36 13.00 -17.89 -3.45
CA PHE A 36 12.00 -16.90 -3.06
C PHE A 36 10.67 -17.13 -3.77
N LYS A 37 9.61 -16.72 -3.09
CA LYS A 37 8.28 -16.59 -3.67
C LYS A 37 8.00 -15.11 -3.93
N GLU A 38 7.50 -14.82 -5.11
CA GLU A 38 7.18 -13.46 -5.53
C GLU A 38 5.67 -13.22 -5.43
N TYR A 39 5.33 -12.05 -4.89
CA TYR A 39 3.97 -11.52 -4.86
C TYR A 39 3.99 -10.19 -5.59
N HIS A 40 3.02 -9.94 -6.46
CA HIS A 40 3.02 -8.76 -7.31
C HIS A 40 1.66 -8.07 -7.33
N ASN A 41 1.68 -6.74 -7.25
CA ASN A 41 0.49 -5.91 -7.45
C ASN A 41 0.90 -4.59 -8.12
N ASN A 42 0.20 -4.21 -9.18
CA ASN A 42 0.45 -2.98 -9.93
C ASN A 42 -0.73 -2.01 -9.87
N LYS A 43 -1.57 -2.10 -8.84
CA LYS A 43 -2.77 -1.25 -8.68
C LYS A 43 -2.78 -0.42 -7.41
N ILE A 44 -1.82 -0.65 -6.51
CA ILE A 44 -1.81 -0.04 -5.19
C ILE A 44 -1.41 1.43 -5.26
N ILE A 45 -0.28 1.71 -5.92
CA ILE A 45 0.34 3.04 -5.91
C ILE A 45 0.09 3.73 -7.24
N ASN A 46 -0.60 4.86 -7.18
CA ASN A 46 -0.80 5.71 -8.34
C ASN A 46 0.35 6.72 -8.42
N SER A 47 1.26 6.51 -9.37
CA SER A 47 2.43 7.37 -9.58
C SER A 47 2.10 8.62 -10.40
N PHE A 48 0.99 8.61 -11.15
CA PHE A 48 0.52 9.77 -11.89
C PHE A 48 -0.56 10.46 -11.08
N ASN A 49 -0.39 11.73 -10.89
CA ASN A 49 -1.32 12.53 -10.14
C ASN A 49 -1.92 13.63 -11.02
N HIS A 50 -3.24 13.59 -11.19
CA HIS A 50 -3.97 14.60 -11.93
C HIS A 50 -3.99 15.95 -11.21
N SER A 51 -3.82 15.93 -9.90
CA SER A 51 -3.73 17.13 -9.08
C SER A 51 -2.26 17.46 -8.89
N SER A 52 -1.84 18.65 -9.31
CA SER A 52 -0.47 19.13 -9.07
C SER A 52 -0.14 19.27 -7.59
N TYR A 53 -1.08 19.00 -6.71
CA TYR A 53 -0.95 19.22 -5.28
C TYR A 53 -0.75 17.92 -4.47
N ALA A 54 -1.09 16.77 -4.99
CA ALA A 54 -0.86 15.50 -4.29
C ALA A 54 0.45 14.87 -4.77
N GLU A 55 1.24 14.36 -3.85
CA GLU A 55 2.60 13.90 -4.17
C GLU A 55 2.68 12.39 -4.49
N GLY A 56 1.61 11.63 -4.26
CA GLY A 56 1.59 10.19 -4.48
C GLY A 56 2.31 9.42 -3.38
N PHE A 57 3.16 8.48 -3.76
CA PHE A 57 3.90 7.64 -2.81
C PHE A 57 4.80 8.48 -1.90
N GLN A 58 4.70 8.25 -0.59
CA GLN A 58 5.48 8.96 0.43
C GLN A 58 6.47 8.06 1.14
N ASN A 59 6.02 6.90 1.61
CA ASN A 59 6.85 6.07 2.48
C ASN A 59 6.41 4.61 2.48
N LEU A 60 7.37 3.74 2.77
CA LEU A 60 7.15 2.32 3.04
C LEU A 60 7.72 1.99 4.41
N THR A 61 6.88 1.47 5.30
CA THR A 61 7.27 1.05 6.64
C THR A 61 7.09 -0.45 6.77
N ILE A 62 8.13 -1.14 7.27
CA ILE A 62 8.10 -2.58 7.49
C ILE A 62 8.29 -2.82 8.98
N LYS A 63 7.38 -3.56 9.60
CA LYS A 63 7.45 -3.93 11.02
C LYS A 63 6.89 -5.33 11.22
N ASN A 64 7.74 -6.24 11.69
CA ASN A 64 7.37 -7.66 11.88
C ASN A 64 6.84 -8.25 10.56
N ASN A 65 5.63 -8.81 10.56
CA ASN A 65 4.99 -9.38 9.38
C ASN A 65 4.12 -8.39 8.62
N PHE A 66 4.21 -7.11 8.97
CA PHE A 66 3.38 -6.05 8.38
C PHE A 66 4.24 -5.13 7.51
N PHE A 67 3.65 -4.63 6.44
CA PHE A 67 4.21 -3.48 5.75
C PHE A 67 3.10 -2.50 5.37
N THR A 68 3.42 -1.22 5.45
CA THR A 68 2.48 -0.13 5.19
C THR A 68 3.00 0.77 4.09
N ILE A 69 2.17 0.99 3.10
CA ILE A 69 2.43 1.94 2.02
C ILE A 69 1.66 3.22 2.35
N GLU A 70 2.37 4.32 2.44
CA GLU A 70 1.82 5.63 2.70
C GLU A 70 1.79 6.45 1.41
N GLU A 71 0.63 7.02 1.09
CA GLU A 71 0.42 7.85 -0.08
C GLU A 71 -0.26 9.16 0.31
N ASN A 72 0.17 10.26 -0.31
CA ASN A 72 -0.58 11.52 -0.27
C ASN A 72 -1.55 11.52 -1.44
N ILE A 73 -2.86 11.63 -1.16
CA ILE A 73 -3.91 11.55 -2.18
C ILE A 73 -4.65 12.87 -2.40
N SER A 74 -4.41 13.86 -1.56
CA SER A 74 -4.99 15.20 -1.70
C SER A 74 -4.17 16.20 -0.88
N SER A 75 -4.07 17.44 -1.33
CA SER A 75 -3.39 18.50 -0.60
C SER A 75 -4.31 19.59 -0.05
N GLN A 76 -5.60 19.61 -0.44
CA GLN A 76 -6.57 20.59 0.03
C GLN A 76 -7.96 19.93 0.20
N PRO A 77 -8.28 19.40 1.38
CA PRO A 77 -7.41 19.25 2.56
C PRO A 77 -6.30 18.24 2.33
N ILE A 78 -5.27 18.26 3.17
CA ILE A 78 -4.22 17.25 3.13
C ILE A 78 -4.82 15.91 3.50
N GLN A 79 -4.73 14.93 2.62
CA GLN A 79 -5.25 13.61 2.87
C GLN A 79 -4.20 12.55 2.55
N ASP A 80 -3.91 11.74 3.55
CA ASP A 80 -2.95 10.65 3.44
C ASP A 80 -3.66 9.31 3.56
N LYS A 81 -3.18 8.34 2.80
CA LYS A 81 -3.71 6.98 2.80
C LYS A 81 -2.62 6.02 3.24
N TYR A 82 -3.00 5.13 4.15
CA TYR A 82 -2.11 4.10 4.69
C TYR A 82 -2.68 2.74 4.34
N THR A 83 -2.00 2.00 3.49
CA THR A 83 -2.40 0.65 3.09
C THR A 83 -1.47 -0.35 3.76
N THR A 84 -1.99 -1.13 4.69
CA THR A 84 -1.21 -2.10 5.46
C THR A 84 -1.55 -3.52 5.06
N PHE A 85 -0.51 -4.29 4.74
CA PHE A 85 -0.61 -5.71 4.42
C PHE A 85 0.06 -6.54 5.51
N ILE A 86 -0.39 -7.77 5.67
CA ILE A 86 0.18 -8.74 6.60
C ILE A 86 0.61 -10.01 5.85
N PHE A 87 1.81 -10.50 6.16
CA PHE A 87 2.26 -11.80 5.68
C PHE A 87 1.86 -12.88 6.68
N ASP A 88 1.06 -13.84 6.20
CA ASP A 88 0.61 -15.00 6.98
C ASP A 88 1.51 -16.19 6.63
N LYS A 89 2.39 -16.56 7.56
CA LYS A 89 3.32 -17.68 7.37
C LYS A 89 2.62 -19.02 7.21
N LYS A 90 1.48 -19.23 7.90
CA LYS A 90 0.75 -20.49 7.84
C LYS A 90 0.25 -20.78 6.43
N ASN A 91 -0.31 -19.77 5.79
CA ASN A 91 -0.89 -19.89 4.46
C ASN A 91 0.07 -19.47 3.35
N ASN A 92 1.26 -18.99 3.73
CA ASN A 92 2.25 -18.45 2.80
C ASN A 92 1.62 -17.44 1.85
N SER A 93 0.85 -16.51 2.40
CA SER A 93 0.05 -15.54 1.67
C SER A 93 0.14 -14.16 2.31
N ILE A 94 -0.11 -13.14 1.51
CA ILE A 94 -0.15 -11.75 1.97
C ILE A 94 -1.58 -11.25 1.81
N TYR A 95 -2.11 -10.62 2.86
CA TYR A 95 -3.47 -10.12 2.89
C TYR A 95 -3.51 -8.63 3.22
N LEU A 96 -4.51 -7.94 2.68
CA LEU A 96 -4.82 -6.59 3.13
C LEU A 96 -5.24 -6.65 4.60
N HIS A 97 -4.61 -5.84 5.44
CA HIS A 97 -4.86 -5.83 6.88
C HIS A 97 -5.65 -4.61 7.32
N LYS A 98 -5.24 -3.43 6.87
CA LYS A 98 -5.89 -2.15 7.24
C LYS A 98 -5.83 -1.16 6.10
N LEU A 99 -6.86 -0.32 6.01
CA LEU A 99 -6.89 0.88 5.19
C LEU A 99 -7.13 2.06 6.12
N GLY A 100 -6.17 2.96 6.21
CA GLY A 100 -6.28 4.17 7.02
C GLY A 100 -6.29 5.41 6.15
N PHE A 101 -7.10 6.38 6.54
CA PHE A 101 -7.16 7.70 5.90
C PHE A 101 -7.04 8.77 6.97
N SER A 102 -6.16 9.70 6.76
CA SER A 102 -5.93 10.85 7.65
C SER A 102 -6.20 12.12 6.86
N THR A 103 -7.05 12.98 7.39
CA THR A 103 -7.40 14.25 6.75
C THR A 103 -7.02 15.40 7.67
N THR A 104 -6.21 16.32 7.18
CA THR A 104 -5.76 17.51 7.90
C THR A 104 -6.28 18.75 7.19
N TYR A 105 -7.02 19.59 7.92
CA TYR A 105 -7.56 20.85 7.41
C TYR A 105 -6.63 22.00 7.80
N PRO A 106 -6.11 22.78 6.82
CA PRO A 106 -5.15 23.85 7.11
C PRO A 106 -5.65 24.93 8.08
N ASP A 107 -6.95 25.20 8.05
CA ASP A 107 -7.55 26.28 8.85
C ASP A 107 -8.18 25.78 10.16
N SER A 108 -7.94 24.51 10.52
CA SER A 108 -8.56 23.88 11.68
C SER A 108 -7.52 23.06 12.42
N ASN A 109 -7.60 23.05 13.75
CA ASN A 109 -6.79 22.17 14.59
C ASN A 109 -7.38 20.75 14.66
N GLN A 110 -8.40 20.45 13.86
CA GLN A 110 -9.06 19.15 13.87
C GLN A 110 -8.50 18.27 12.76
N ASP A 111 -7.85 17.20 13.17
CA ASP A 111 -7.44 16.12 12.28
C ASP A 111 -8.46 14.99 12.39
N ASN A 112 -8.89 14.49 11.25
CA ASN A 112 -9.79 13.34 11.19
C ASN A 112 -9.02 12.14 10.65
N SER A 113 -9.17 11.01 11.32
CA SER A 113 -8.65 9.75 10.78
C SER A 113 -9.69 8.65 10.90
N ILE A 114 -9.71 7.78 9.91
CA ILE A 114 -10.59 6.62 9.88
C ILE A 114 -9.79 5.41 9.42
N THR A 115 -10.03 4.26 10.04
CA THR A 115 -9.33 3.02 9.72
C THR A 115 -10.35 1.92 9.48
N TYR A 116 -10.20 1.24 8.36
CA TYR A 116 -10.98 0.06 8.00
C TYR A 116 -10.14 -1.19 8.16
N SER A 117 -10.77 -2.29 8.52
CA SER A 117 -10.11 -3.59 8.72
C SER A 117 -10.83 -4.68 7.93
N SER A 118 -10.38 -5.92 8.08
CA SER A 118 -11.04 -7.06 7.43
C SER A 118 -12.49 -7.25 7.83
N LYS A 119 -12.92 -6.70 8.95
CA LYS A 119 -14.33 -6.68 9.35
C LYS A 119 -15.17 -5.85 8.38
N ASP A 120 -14.58 -4.85 7.77
CA ASP A 120 -15.25 -3.95 6.84
C ASP A 120 -15.15 -4.44 5.41
N PHE A 121 -13.97 -4.87 4.95
CA PHE A 121 -13.72 -5.20 3.55
C PHE A 121 -13.55 -6.70 3.26
N GLY A 122 -13.54 -7.56 4.28
CA GLY A 122 -13.38 -8.99 4.11
C GLY A 122 -11.93 -9.43 3.95
N ILE A 123 -11.73 -10.62 3.39
CA ILE A 123 -10.39 -11.18 3.17
C ILE A 123 -9.97 -10.89 1.74
N ILE A 124 -8.90 -10.11 1.59
CA ILE A 124 -8.40 -9.69 0.29
C ILE A 124 -6.90 -10.01 0.20
N LYS A 125 -6.51 -10.85 -0.75
CA LYS A 125 -5.10 -11.15 -1.00
C LYS A 125 -4.41 -9.94 -1.64
N PHE A 126 -3.13 -9.76 -1.31
CA PHE A 126 -2.29 -8.70 -1.86
C PHE A 126 -2.37 -8.63 -3.39
N GLU A 127 -2.26 -9.78 -4.07
CA GLU A 127 -2.27 -9.83 -5.53
C GLU A 127 -3.62 -9.42 -6.13
N LYS A 128 -4.70 -9.51 -5.35
CA LYS A 128 -6.07 -9.21 -5.78
C LYS A 128 -6.56 -7.84 -5.34
N TYR A 129 -5.82 -7.16 -4.47
CA TYR A 129 -6.23 -5.86 -3.97
C TYR A 129 -6.26 -4.83 -5.10
N ASP A 130 -7.41 -4.18 -5.24
CA ASP A 130 -7.62 -3.07 -6.16
C ASP A 130 -8.39 -1.98 -5.43
N PRO A 131 -7.78 -0.80 -5.22
CA PRO A 131 -8.44 0.30 -4.51
C PRO A 131 -9.78 0.73 -5.13
N LYS A 132 -9.97 0.48 -6.40
CA LYS A 132 -11.21 0.86 -7.11
C LYS A 132 -12.37 -0.08 -6.84
N THR A 133 -12.10 -1.32 -6.47
CA THR A 133 -13.13 -2.35 -6.31
C THR A 133 -13.38 -2.74 -4.86
N VAL A 134 -12.48 -2.37 -3.94
CA VAL A 134 -12.66 -2.67 -2.52
C VAL A 134 -13.85 -1.87 -1.97
N LYS A 135 -14.70 -2.55 -1.20
CA LYS A 135 -15.87 -1.96 -0.54
C LYS A 135 -15.71 -2.05 0.97
N TYR A 136 -16.00 -0.96 1.64
CA TYR A 136 -15.88 -0.87 3.10
C TYR A 136 -16.88 0.13 3.68
#